data_00ae753d200acc43dab9f5fc964ccbf8
#
_entry.id   00ae753d200acc43dab9f5fc964ccbf8
#
_cell.length_a   1.000
_cell.length_b   1.000
_cell.length_c   1.000
_cell.angle_alpha   90.00
_cell.angle_beta   90.00
_cell.angle_gamma   90.00
#
_symmetry.space_group_name_H-M   'P 1'
#
loop_
_entity.id
_entity.type
_entity.pdbx_description
1 polymer ?
#
loop_
_entity_poly.entity_id
_entity_poly.type
_entity_poly.pdbx_seq_one_letter_code
_entity_poly.pdbx_strand_id
1 'polypeptide(L)'
;MKEILVLCPFGVDKGLLSKAARLSSGELRALVPAGEAETAAEYGAGRIFELSAPEIGDESAFAAFLLETIRRWGSRIVLAPATVRMRNIMPMLAWQLDAGLTADCTALRMEGEQLIQTRPAFGNSLMADIRSLSEIQMATVRPGTFRPEKQAAKTPDVQTITYTPDERVKLRSFGSFAQGKPLSQAEIIVAGGMGVGSKAGFEKLEALAKKLGGSLGASRTAVEAGFVPYRCQVGMTGITVCPKLYIAVGISGAVQHLAGMSGSGKVVAINSDPKAPIFDYADYGIVGDWEAVVDKLLKEENL
;
A
#
# COMPACT_ATOMS: atom_id res chain seq x y z
N MET A 1 1.51 -28.08 -10.29
CA MET A 1 1.81 -27.30 -9.07
C MET A 1 1.86 -25.83 -9.45
N LYS A 2 1.22 -24.97 -8.67
CA LYS A 2 1.13 -23.54 -9.02
C LYS A 2 2.24 -22.81 -8.35
N GLU A 3 3.19 -22.41 -9.17
CA GLU A 3 4.30 -21.59 -8.74
C GLU A 3 3.83 -20.12 -8.76
N ILE A 4 3.80 -19.52 -7.58
CA ILE A 4 3.51 -18.11 -7.40
C ILE A 4 4.83 -17.37 -7.23
N LEU A 5 5.00 -16.29 -7.97
CA LEU A 5 6.10 -15.35 -7.82
C LEU A 5 5.59 -14.05 -7.20
N VAL A 6 6.20 -13.63 -6.11
CA VAL A 6 5.95 -12.32 -5.49
C VAL A 6 7.12 -11.39 -5.79
N LEU A 7 6.85 -10.28 -6.45
CA LEU A 7 7.83 -9.25 -6.78
C LEU A 7 7.79 -8.12 -5.74
N CYS A 8 8.76 -8.11 -4.85
CA CYS A 8 8.97 -7.09 -3.82
C CYS A 8 10.35 -6.41 -3.93
N PRO A 9 10.79 -5.93 -5.10
CA PRO A 9 12.16 -5.45 -5.31
C PRO A 9 12.51 -4.18 -4.52
N PHE A 10 11.53 -3.50 -3.94
CA PHE A 10 11.70 -2.23 -3.21
C PHE A 10 11.35 -2.32 -1.72
N GLY A 11 11.20 -3.52 -1.20
CA GLY A 11 10.85 -3.79 0.19
C GLY A 11 9.83 -4.91 0.33
N VAL A 12 9.99 -5.74 1.34
CA VAL A 12 9.17 -6.93 1.57
C VAL A 12 7.76 -6.54 2.06
N ASP A 13 6.74 -6.99 1.35
CA ASP A 13 5.35 -6.99 1.84
C ASP A 13 5.05 -8.33 2.53
N LYS A 14 5.19 -8.35 3.85
CA LYS A 14 5.00 -9.53 4.71
C LYS A 14 3.59 -10.12 4.60
N GLY A 15 2.58 -9.26 4.47
CA GLY A 15 1.18 -9.68 4.34
C GLY A 15 0.92 -10.36 3.00
N LEU A 16 1.45 -9.79 1.91
CA LEU A 16 1.33 -10.37 0.58
C LEU A 16 2.05 -11.72 0.48
N LEU A 17 3.26 -11.85 1.04
CA LEU A 17 3.98 -13.12 1.10
C LEU A 17 3.19 -14.18 1.87
N SER A 18 2.68 -13.86 3.06
CA SER A 18 1.85 -14.77 3.85
C SER A 18 0.60 -15.23 3.07
N LYS A 19 -0.04 -14.31 2.36
CA LYS A 19 -1.21 -14.63 1.54
C LYS A 19 -0.84 -15.52 0.37
N ALA A 20 0.24 -15.20 -0.33
CA ALA A 20 0.73 -16.00 -1.47
C ALA A 20 1.14 -17.41 -1.04
N ALA A 21 1.78 -17.58 0.12
CA ALA A 21 2.13 -18.87 0.68
C ALA A 21 0.89 -19.75 0.92
N ARG A 22 -0.21 -19.19 1.38
CA ARG A 22 -1.49 -19.92 1.58
C ARG A 22 -2.21 -20.24 0.27
N LEU A 23 -2.00 -19.45 -0.78
CA LEU A 23 -2.58 -19.70 -2.11
C LEU A 23 -1.76 -20.72 -2.92
N SER A 24 -0.46 -20.81 -2.64
CA SER A 24 0.44 -21.69 -3.36
C SER A 24 0.22 -23.16 -2.93
N SER A 25 0.02 -24.03 -3.90
CA SER A 25 0.07 -25.49 -3.69
C SER A 25 1.47 -26.07 -3.92
N GLY A 26 2.44 -25.23 -4.23
CA GLY A 26 3.84 -25.57 -4.51
C GLY A 26 4.80 -24.64 -3.77
N GLU A 27 5.95 -24.40 -4.38
CA GLU A 27 6.96 -23.51 -3.86
C GLU A 27 6.58 -22.05 -4.11
N LEU A 28 6.60 -21.23 -3.06
CA LEU A 28 6.49 -19.77 -3.20
C LEU A 28 7.84 -19.19 -3.56
N ARG A 29 7.90 -18.47 -4.67
CA ARG A 29 9.09 -17.72 -5.09
C ARG A 29 8.93 -16.23 -4.74
N ALA A 30 10.01 -15.61 -4.29
CA ALA A 30 10.03 -14.18 -3.98
C ALA A 30 11.26 -13.51 -4.55
N LEU A 31 11.08 -12.33 -5.14
CA LEU A 31 12.15 -11.38 -5.45
C LEU A 31 12.13 -10.26 -4.40
N VAL A 32 13.23 -10.10 -3.69
CA VAL A 32 13.34 -9.14 -2.57
C VAL A 32 14.65 -8.35 -2.66
N PRO A 33 14.77 -7.19 -2.01
CA PRO A 33 16.05 -6.49 -1.89
C PRO A 33 17.10 -7.33 -1.16
N ALA A 34 18.37 -7.05 -1.42
CA ALA A 34 19.49 -7.67 -0.71
C ALA A 34 19.35 -7.47 0.82
N GLY A 35 19.60 -8.53 1.60
CA GLY A 35 19.46 -8.56 3.06
C GLY A 35 18.05 -8.84 3.59
N GLU A 36 17.05 -9.06 2.72
CA GLU A 36 15.65 -9.31 3.12
C GLU A 36 15.21 -10.78 2.94
N ALA A 37 16.14 -11.69 2.61
CA ALA A 37 15.81 -13.10 2.38
C ALA A 37 15.23 -13.76 3.64
N GLU A 38 15.83 -13.52 4.81
CA GLU A 38 15.36 -14.09 6.07
C GLU A 38 13.93 -13.63 6.38
N THR A 39 13.66 -12.33 6.20
CA THR A 39 12.31 -11.78 6.32
C THR A 39 11.34 -12.47 5.37
N ALA A 40 11.71 -12.65 4.10
CA ALA A 40 10.82 -13.30 3.13
C ALA A 40 10.55 -14.77 3.49
N ALA A 41 11.55 -15.49 3.96
CA ALA A 41 11.43 -16.88 4.41
C ALA A 41 10.48 -17.04 5.60
N GLU A 42 10.55 -16.14 6.58
CA GLU A 42 9.63 -16.13 7.74
C GLU A 42 8.15 -16.04 7.32
N TYR A 43 7.86 -15.43 6.14
CA TYR A 43 6.50 -15.30 5.63
C TYR A 43 6.17 -16.24 4.48
N GLY A 44 6.96 -17.32 4.33
CA GLY A 44 6.61 -18.50 3.55
C GLY A 44 7.28 -18.62 2.18
N ALA A 45 8.21 -17.74 1.81
CA ALA A 45 9.00 -17.91 0.60
C ALA A 45 9.98 -19.08 0.75
N GLY A 46 9.90 -20.05 -0.16
CA GLY A 46 10.79 -21.22 -0.20
C GLY A 46 12.00 -21.00 -1.11
N ARG A 47 11.80 -20.31 -2.23
CA ARG A 47 12.87 -19.88 -3.12
C ARG A 47 12.92 -18.36 -3.20
N ILE A 48 14.08 -17.80 -2.89
CA ILE A 48 14.25 -16.36 -2.74
C ILE A 48 15.35 -15.87 -3.68
N PHE A 49 15.03 -14.83 -4.42
CA PHE A 49 15.98 -14.13 -5.26
C PHE A 49 16.27 -12.79 -4.61
N GLU A 50 17.46 -12.66 -4.06
CA GLU A 50 17.94 -11.39 -3.53
C GLU A 50 18.47 -10.51 -4.65
N LEU A 51 17.83 -9.37 -4.82
CA LEU A 51 18.21 -8.39 -5.82
C LEU A 51 19.39 -7.54 -5.31
N SER A 52 20.55 -7.75 -5.89
CA SER A 52 21.68 -6.82 -5.78
C SER A 52 21.57 -5.80 -6.91
N ALA A 53 21.19 -4.59 -6.58
CA ALA A 53 21.05 -3.52 -7.56
C ALA A 53 21.53 -2.21 -6.95
N PRO A 54 22.21 -1.34 -7.75
CA PRO A 54 22.30 0.06 -7.42
C PRO A 54 20.90 0.68 -7.46
N GLU A 55 20.80 1.93 -7.11
CA GLU A 55 19.50 2.60 -7.15
C GLU A 55 18.88 2.57 -8.55
N ILE A 56 17.66 2.05 -8.63
CA ILE A 56 16.95 1.86 -9.89
C ILE A 56 16.33 3.20 -10.31
N GLY A 57 16.97 3.89 -11.25
CA GLY A 57 16.51 5.18 -11.80
C GLY A 57 15.60 5.03 -13.01
N ASP A 58 15.71 3.93 -13.78
CA ASP A 58 14.92 3.64 -14.97
C ASP A 58 14.02 2.42 -14.75
N GLU A 59 12.72 2.68 -14.55
CA GLU A 59 11.72 1.63 -14.35
C GLU A 59 11.47 0.81 -15.62
N SER A 60 11.69 1.38 -16.80
CA SER A 60 11.53 0.69 -18.09
C SER A 60 12.60 -0.37 -18.30
N ALA A 61 13.85 -0.01 -18.07
CA ALA A 61 14.99 -0.95 -18.16
C ALA A 61 14.88 -2.03 -17.07
N PHE A 62 14.43 -1.65 -15.87
CA PHE A 62 14.20 -2.60 -14.81
C PHE A 62 13.04 -3.55 -15.11
N ALA A 63 11.96 -3.08 -15.74
CA ALA A 63 10.89 -3.94 -16.22
C ALA A 63 11.40 -4.97 -17.26
N ALA A 64 12.26 -4.56 -18.19
CA ALA A 64 12.87 -5.49 -19.15
C ALA A 64 13.71 -6.59 -18.46
N PHE A 65 14.50 -6.23 -17.46
CA PHE A 65 15.22 -7.19 -16.62
C PHE A 65 14.29 -8.17 -15.90
N LEU A 66 13.22 -7.67 -15.29
CA LEU A 66 12.22 -8.52 -14.61
C LEU A 66 11.50 -9.44 -15.59
N LEU A 67 11.23 -8.98 -16.82
CA LEU A 67 10.60 -9.79 -17.86
C LEU A 67 11.40 -11.05 -18.17
N GLU A 68 12.72 -10.91 -18.40
CA GLU A 68 13.59 -12.05 -18.64
C GLU A 68 13.62 -13.02 -17.44
N THR A 69 13.63 -12.46 -16.25
CA THR A 69 13.61 -13.20 -15.00
C THR A 69 12.32 -14.01 -14.86
N ILE A 70 11.15 -13.40 -15.08
CA ILE A 70 9.84 -14.08 -15.00
C ILE A 70 9.74 -15.21 -16.04
N ARG A 71 10.19 -14.96 -17.27
CA ARG A 71 10.20 -15.97 -18.33
C ARG A 71 11.08 -17.17 -17.98
N ARG A 72 12.27 -16.91 -17.42
CA ARG A 72 13.19 -17.97 -16.97
C ARG A 72 12.59 -18.82 -15.85
N TRP A 73 11.84 -18.22 -14.94
CA TRP A 73 11.26 -18.92 -13.79
C TRP A 73 9.94 -19.59 -14.10
N GLY A 74 9.29 -19.27 -15.22
CA GLY A 74 8.06 -19.93 -15.68
C GLY A 74 6.87 -19.82 -14.75
N SER A 75 6.80 -18.77 -13.93
CA SER A 75 5.71 -18.58 -12.97
C SER A 75 4.41 -18.18 -13.66
N ARG A 76 3.32 -18.86 -13.34
CA ARG A 76 1.98 -18.58 -13.91
C ARG A 76 1.19 -17.53 -13.14
N ILE A 77 1.54 -17.29 -11.89
CA ILE A 77 0.93 -16.24 -11.07
C ILE A 77 2.03 -15.30 -10.61
N VAL A 78 1.89 -14.01 -10.92
CA VAL A 78 2.84 -12.96 -10.55
C VAL A 78 2.12 -11.89 -9.76
N LEU A 79 2.54 -11.73 -8.51
CA LEU A 79 1.95 -10.78 -7.56
C LEU A 79 2.97 -9.70 -7.19
N ALA A 80 2.51 -8.50 -6.93
CA ALA A 80 3.33 -7.42 -6.41
C ALA A 80 2.53 -6.49 -5.49
N PRO A 81 3.15 -5.79 -4.53
CA PRO A 81 2.48 -4.74 -3.79
C PRO A 81 2.18 -3.55 -4.71
N ALA A 82 1.02 -2.92 -4.57
CA ALA A 82 0.59 -1.76 -5.35
C ALA A 82 1.29 -0.47 -4.90
N THR A 83 2.61 -0.50 -4.79
CA THR A 83 3.44 0.70 -4.56
C THR A 83 3.49 1.57 -5.82
N VAL A 84 3.87 2.84 -5.68
CA VAL A 84 3.97 3.77 -6.82
C VAL A 84 4.82 3.17 -7.94
N ARG A 85 6.00 2.62 -7.62
CA ARG A 85 6.90 2.03 -8.61
C ARG A 85 6.34 0.76 -9.24
N MET A 86 5.76 -0.15 -8.45
CA MET A 86 5.18 -1.38 -9.00
C MET A 86 3.92 -1.13 -9.82
N ARG A 87 3.18 -0.05 -9.56
CA ARG A 87 2.07 0.39 -10.42
C ARG A 87 2.52 0.85 -11.81
N ASN A 88 3.77 1.28 -11.97
CA ASN A 88 4.37 1.59 -13.26
C ASN A 88 4.97 0.33 -13.92
N ILE A 89 5.70 -0.49 -13.16
CA ILE A 89 6.44 -1.64 -13.68
C ILE A 89 5.49 -2.79 -14.09
N MET A 90 4.51 -3.13 -13.25
CA MET A 90 3.63 -4.29 -13.51
C MET A 90 2.83 -4.20 -14.82
N PRO A 91 2.29 -3.04 -15.24
CA PRO A 91 1.64 -2.92 -16.55
C PRO A 91 2.60 -3.12 -17.72
N MET A 92 3.86 -2.65 -17.60
CA MET A 92 4.87 -2.88 -18.63
C MET A 92 5.19 -4.37 -18.80
N LEU A 93 5.28 -5.10 -17.68
CA LEU A 93 5.46 -6.56 -17.67
C LEU A 93 4.23 -7.27 -18.26
N ALA A 94 3.04 -6.88 -17.85
CA ALA A 94 1.80 -7.50 -18.31
C ALA A 94 1.65 -7.39 -19.84
N TRP A 95 1.92 -6.22 -20.39
CA TRP A 95 1.92 -6.00 -21.83
C TRP A 95 2.89 -6.93 -22.57
N GLN A 96 4.14 -7.04 -22.09
CA GLN A 96 5.18 -7.84 -22.74
C GLN A 96 5.02 -9.36 -22.54
N LEU A 97 4.24 -9.77 -21.55
CA LEU A 97 3.92 -11.17 -21.25
C LEU A 97 2.58 -11.62 -21.85
N ASP A 98 1.86 -10.72 -22.53
CA ASP A 98 0.47 -10.92 -22.95
C ASP A 98 -0.41 -11.43 -21.80
N ALA A 99 -0.23 -10.81 -20.63
CA ALA A 99 -0.81 -11.23 -19.36
C ALA A 99 -1.92 -10.28 -18.90
N GLY A 100 -3.00 -10.83 -18.36
CA GLY A 100 -4.03 -10.05 -17.68
C GLY A 100 -3.55 -9.56 -16.32
N LEU A 101 -3.60 -8.24 -16.09
CA LEU A 101 -3.22 -7.61 -14.83
C LEU A 101 -4.43 -6.96 -14.15
N THR A 102 -4.72 -7.37 -12.93
CA THR A 102 -5.69 -6.68 -12.06
C THR A 102 -4.94 -5.79 -11.06
N ALA A 103 -5.25 -4.50 -11.08
CA ALA A 103 -4.58 -3.53 -10.23
C ALA A 103 -5.32 -3.28 -8.91
N ASP A 104 -4.54 -3.05 -7.84
CA ASP A 104 -5.00 -2.57 -6.54
C ASP A 104 -6.00 -3.51 -5.85
N CYS A 105 -5.71 -4.82 -5.92
CA CYS A 105 -6.56 -5.86 -5.32
C CYS A 105 -6.60 -5.75 -3.79
N THR A 106 -7.76 -6.06 -3.24
CA THR A 106 -8.01 -6.11 -1.78
C THR A 106 -8.34 -7.50 -1.28
N ALA A 107 -8.57 -8.47 -2.18
CA ALA A 107 -8.63 -9.87 -1.82
C ALA A 107 -8.12 -10.74 -2.97
N LEU A 108 -7.62 -11.93 -2.63
CA LEU A 108 -7.16 -12.94 -3.55
C LEU A 108 -7.66 -14.31 -3.08
N ARG A 109 -8.15 -15.15 -3.98
CA ARG A 109 -8.49 -16.56 -3.70
C ARG A 109 -8.24 -17.42 -4.92
N MET A 110 -8.10 -18.71 -4.70
CA MET A 110 -8.00 -19.67 -5.78
C MET A 110 -9.35 -20.37 -5.99
N GLU A 111 -9.78 -20.49 -7.24
CA GLU A 111 -10.85 -21.37 -7.68
C GLU A 111 -10.26 -22.37 -8.68
N GLY A 112 -9.99 -23.59 -8.21
CA GLY A 112 -9.22 -24.57 -8.98
C GLY A 112 -7.84 -24.02 -9.38
N GLU A 113 -7.60 -23.82 -10.68
CA GLU A 113 -6.37 -23.24 -11.22
C GLU A 113 -6.42 -21.73 -11.44
N GLN A 114 -7.55 -21.12 -11.24
CA GLN A 114 -7.79 -19.73 -11.53
C GLN A 114 -7.58 -18.87 -10.28
N LEU A 115 -6.79 -17.81 -10.40
CA LEU A 115 -6.69 -16.77 -9.39
C LEU A 115 -7.87 -15.81 -9.54
N ILE A 116 -8.70 -15.71 -8.50
CA ILE A 116 -9.75 -14.71 -8.41
C ILE A 116 -9.19 -13.50 -7.67
N GLN A 117 -9.33 -12.35 -8.30
CA GLN A 117 -8.71 -11.10 -7.91
C GLN A 117 -9.82 -10.10 -7.60
N THR A 118 -10.06 -9.83 -6.31
CA THR A 118 -11.10 -8.89 -5.90
C THR A 118 -10.52 -7.50 -5.78
N ARG A 119 -11.16 -6.53 -6.42
CA ARG A 119 -10.78 -5.12 -6.31
C ARG A 119 -11.98 -4.21 -6.16
N PRO A 120 -11.81 -3.06 -5.50
CA PRO A 120 -12.82 -2.02 -5.52
C PRO A 120 -12.98 -1.44 -6.94
N ALA A 121 -14.23 -1.15 -7.29
CA ALA A 121 -14.62 -0.52 -8.54
C ALA A 121 -15.60 0.63 -8.27
N PHE A 122 -15.81 1.50 -9.26
CA PHE A 122 -16.75 2.63 -9.18
C PHE A 122 -16.59 3.47 -7.90
N GLY A 123 -15.36 3.91 -7.60
CA GLY A 123 -15.08 4.72 -6.41
C GLY A 123 -15.26 3.98 -5.07
N ASN A 124 -15.00 2.69 -5.04
CA ASN A 124 -15.20 1.77 -3.90
C ASN A 124 -16.67 1.43 -3.59
N SER A 125 -17.61 1.81 -4.45
CA SER A 125 -19.04 1.49 -4.26
C SER A 125 -19.35 0.01 -4.53
N LEU A 126 -18.52 -0.66 -5.32
CA LEU A 126 -18.68 -2.07 -5.67
C LEU A 126 -17.36 -2.82 -5.52
N MET A 127 -17.46 -4.11 -5.23
CA MET A 127 -16.33 -5.04 -5.26
C MET A 127 -16.46 -5.92 -6.49
N ALA A 128 -15.44 -5.92 -7.34
CA ALA A 128 -15.41 -6.72 -8.56
C ALA A 128 -14.46 -7.92 -8.38
N ASP A 129 -14.98 -9.12 -8.64
CA ASP A 129 -14.18 -10.33 -8.78
C ASP A 129 -13.76 -10.49 -10.23
N ILE A 130 -12.47 -10.50 -10.47
CA ILE A 130 -11.88 -10.54 -11.82
C ILE A 130 -11.13 -11.84 -12.00
N ARG A 131 -11.27 -12.42 -13.20
CA ARG A 131 -10.48 -13.57 -13.68
C ARG A 131 -9.66 -13.14 -14.88
N SER A 132 -8.39 -13.47 -14.88
CA SER A 132 -7.58 -13.35 -16.08
C SER A 132 -7.75 -14.60 -16.95
N LEU A 133 -7.95 -14.40 -18.25
CA LEU A 133 -8.02 -15.50 -19.24
C LEU A 133 -6.64 -15.84 -19.82
N SER A 134 -5.62 -15.03 -19.53
CA SER A 134 -4.25 -15.27 -19.98
C SER A 134 -3.59 -16.43 -19.23
N GLU A 135 -2.56 -17.01 -19.83
CA GLU A 135 -1.78 -18.08 -19.21
C GLU A 135 -1.08 -17.57 -17.92
N ILE A 136 -0.53 -16.37 -17.97
CA ILE A 136 0.06 -15.69 -16.81
C ILE A 136 -0.99 -14.77 -16.21
N GLN A 137 -1.25 -14.92 -14.92
CA GLN A 137 -2.22 -14.16 -14.17
C GLN A 137 -1.47 -13.20 -13.26
N MET A 138 -1.69 -11.89 -13.42
CA MET A 138 -0.95 -10.88 -12.68
C MET A 138 -1.87 -10.04 -11.81
N ALA A 139 -1.38 -9.68 -10.61
CA ALA A 139 -2.09 -8.75 -9.74
C ALA A 139 -1.14 -7.82 -8.99
N THR A 140 -1.53 -6.55 -8.85
CA THR A 140 -0.98 -5.74 -7.77
C THR A 140 -1.95 -5.71 -6.60
N VAL A 141 -1.42 -5.78 -5.38
CA VAL A 141 -2.20 -5.86 -4.15
C VAL A 141 -1.96 -4.61 -3.31
N ARG A 142 -3.02 -4.02 -2.81
CA ARG A 142 -2.94 -2.85 -1.94
C ARG A 142 -2.14 -3.19 -0.68
N PRO A 143 -1.06 -2.44 -0.37
CA PRO A 143 -0.28 -2.67 0.86
C PRO A 143 -1.16 -2.62 2.12
N GLY A 144 -0.86 -3.48 3.08
CA GLY A 144 -1.62 -3.57 4.32
C GLY A 144 -2.95 -4.33 4.24
N THR A 145 -3.35 -4.81 3.06
CA THR A 145 -4.58 -5.60 2.87
C THR A 145 -4.57 -6.91 3.65
N PHE A 146 -3.43 -7.60 3.66
CA PHE A 146 -3.32 -8.90 4.33
C PHE A 146 -2.53 -8.77 5.63
N ARG A 147 -3.02 -9.42 6.69
CA ARG A 147 -2.27 -9.55 7.94
C ARG A 147 -1.05 -10.45 7.70
N PRO A 148 0.14 -10.01 8.12
CA PRO A 148 1.32 -10.86 8.09
C PRO A 148 1.20 -11.98 9.12
N GLU A 149 1.42 -13.21 8.66
CA GLU A 149 1.41 -14.41 9.50
C GLU A 149 2.69 -15.20 9.22
N LYS A 150 3.51 -15.38 10.23
CA LYS A 150 4.74 -16.19 10.12
C LYS A 150 4.38 -17.63 9.78
N GLN A 151 5.14 -18.21 8.89
CA GLN A 151 5.03 -19.61 8.50
C GLN A 151 6.05 -20.45 9.28
N ALA A 152 5.82 -21.77 9.31
CA ALA A 152 6.82 -22.67 9.87
C ALA A 152 8.15 -22.51 9.11
N ALA A 153 9.24 -22.38 9.86
CA ALA A 153 10.56 -22.15 9.31
C ALA A 153 10.95 -23.28 8.35
N LYS A 154 11.21 -22.90 7.10
CA LYS A 154 11.85 -23.76 6.09
C LYS A 154 13.18 -23.13 5.74
N THR A 155 14.19 -23.96 5.48
CA THR A 155 15.46 -23.44 4.95
C THR A 155 15.20 -22.96 3.51
N PRO A 156 15.30 -21.66 3.21
CA PRO A 156 15.05 -21.17 1.87
C PRO A 156 16.21 -21.49 0.94
N ASP A 157 15.90 -21.71 -0.35
CA ASP A 157 16.90 -21.63 -1.43
C ASP A 157 17.07 -20.15 -1.81
N VAL A 158 18.24 -19.58 -1.47
CA VAL A 158 18.51 -18.15 -1.70
C VAL A 158 19.53 -18.01 -2.83
N GLN A 159 19.18 -17.23 -3.85
CA GLN A 159 20.03 -16.92 -4.98
C GLN A 159 20.14 -15.40 -5.16
N THR A 160 21.35 -14.90 -5.26
CA THR A 160 21.58 -13.49 -5.58
C THR A 160 21.49 -13.28 -7.09
N ILE A 161 20.67 -12.30 -7.49
CA ILE A 161 20.60 -11.82 -8.87
C ILE A 161 21.02 -10.37 -8.92
N THR A 162 21.76 -10.02 -9.96
CA THR A 162 22.31 -8.66 -10.11
C THR A 162 21.59 -7.94 -11.24
N TYR A 163 21.09 -6.75 -10.96
CA TYR A 163 20.61 -5.82 -11.97
C TYR A 163 21.68 -4.79 -12.27
N THR A 164 21.99 -4.64 -13.55
CA THR A 164 22.88 -3.58 -14.03
C THR A 164 22.03 -2.52 -14.72
N PRO A 165 22.01 -1.27 -14.24
CA PRO A 165 21.26 -0.19 -14.85
C PRO A 165 21.69 0.10 -16.28
N ASP A 166 20.76 0.61 -17.08
CA ASP A 166 21.08 1.14 -18.40
C ASP A 166 21.85 2.47 -18.24
N GLU A 167 23.02 2.56 -18.86
CA GLU A 167 23.88 3.75 -18.77
C GLU A 167 23.29 4.99 -19.46
N ARG A 168 22.26 4.82 -20.29
CA ARG A 168 21.56 5.94 -20.96
C ARG A 168 20.75 6.79 -19.98
N VAL A 169 20.32 6.20 -18.86
CA VAL A 169 19.58 6.91 -17.80
C VAL A 169 20.42 6.90 -16.53
N LYS A 170 20.84 8.08 -16.10
CA LYS A 170 21.67 8.24 -14.89
C LYS A 170 20.86 8.99 -13.82
N LEU A 171 20.74 8.37 -12.66
CA LEU A 171 20.24 9.05 -11.48
C LEU A 171 21.25 10.13 -11.07
N ARG A 172 20.85 11.40 -11.14
CA ARG A 172 21.74 12.52 -10.81
C ARG A 172 21.77 12.83 -9.31
N SER A 173 20.63 12.72 -8.67
CA SER A 173 20.52 12.98 -7.23
C SER A 173 19.31 12.25 -6.67
N PHE A 174 19.43 11.80 -5.46
CA PHE A 174 18.34 11.26 -4.65
C PHE A 174 18.27 12.06 -3.36
N GLY A 175 17.06 12.52 -3.02
CA GLY A 175 16.81 13.23 -1.78
C GLY A 175 15.71 12.53 -0.98
N SER A 176 16.00 12.17 0.26
CA SER A 176 14.96 11.74 1.18
C SER A 176 14.30 12.97 1.81
N PHE A 177 13.01 13.17 1.56
CA PHE A 177 12.23 14.23 2.22
C PHE A 177 11.60 13.76 3.54
N ALA A 178 11.83 12.52 3.95
CA ALA A 178 11.18 11.93 5.10
C ALA A 178 11.97 12.15 6.38
N GLN A 179 11.51 13.06 7.21
CA GLN A 179 11.72 12.97 8.65
C GLN A 179 10.51 12.21 9.23
N GLY A 180 10.72 10.98 9.72
CA GLY A 180 9.69 10.19 10.37
C GLY A 180 9.18 8.99 9.58
N LYS A 181 8.23 8.26 10.18
CA LYS A 181 7.62 7.07 9.60
C LYS A 181 6.76 7.47 8.39
N PRO A 182 6.86 6.80 7.23
CA PRO A 182 6.00 7.08 6.09
C PRO A 182 4.52 6.94 6.45
N LEU A 183 3.67 7.83 5.93
CA LEU A 183 2.23 7.83 6.21
C LEU A 183 1.57 6.47 5.88
N SER A 184 2.04 5.78 4.85
CA SER A 184 1.58 4.45 4.46
C SER A 184 1.87 3.35 5.47
N GLN A 185 2.79 3.57 6.42
CA GLN A 185 3.18 2.63 7.46
C GLN A 185 2.67 3.03 8.85
N ALA A 186 1.92 4.12 8.94
CA ALA A 186 1.38 4.60 10.20
C ALA A 186 0.24 3.68 10.70
N GLU A 187 0.30 3.29 11.96
CA GLU A 187 -0.78 2.49 12.59
C GLU A 187 -1.96 3.37 13.03
N ILE A 188 -1.70 4.65 13.31
CA ILE A 188 -2.71 5.64 13.68
C ILE A 188 -2.50 6.85 12.76
N ILE A 189 -3.59 7.35 12.20
CA ILE A 189 -3.58 8.57 11.39
C ILE A 189 -4.65 9.52 11.92
N VAL A 190 -4.21 10.75 12.20
CA VAL A 190 -5.12 11.90 12.43
C VAL A 190 -5.11 12.75 11.18
N ALA A 191 -6.23 12.78 10.45
CA ALA A 191 -6.32 13.47 9.17
C ALA A 191 -7.25 14.67 9.23
N GLY A 192 -6.76 15.81 8.73
CA GLY A 192 -7.54 17.04 8.64
C GLY A 192 -8.12 17.28 7.26
N GLY A 193 -9.36 17.76 7.21
CA GLY A 193 -9.99 18.26 6.00
C GLY A 193 -9.97 19.81 5.92
N MET A 194 -10.66 20.33 4.90
CA MET A 194 -10.84 21.79 4.75
C MET A 194 -11.56 22.42 5.93
N GLY A 195 -12.41 21.66 6.65
CA GLY A 195 -13.13 22.11 7.84
C GLY A 195 -12.24 22.45 9.04
N VAL A 196 -10.95 22.07 9.03
CA VAL A 196 -9.95 22.52 10.03
C VAL A 196 -9.62 24.00 9.86
N GLY A 197 -9.70 24.52 8.65
CA GLY A 197 -9.72 25.95 8.32
C GLY A 197 -8.40 26.71 8.38
N SER A 198 -7.33 26.18 8.99
CA SER A 198 -6.08 26.93 9.16
C SER A 198 -4.87 26.01 9.34
N LYS A 199 -3.69 26.57 9.07
CA LYS A 199 -2.41 25.92 9.35
C LYS A 199 -2.21 25.66 10.85
N ALA A 200 -2.62 26.60 11.70
CA ALA A 200 -2.57 26.45 13.17
C ALA A 200 -3.46 25.28 13.65
N GLY A 201 -4.63 25.09 13.01
CA GLY A 201 -5.48 23.93 13.27
C GLY A 201 -4.78 22.61 12.93
N PHE A 202 -4.04 22.55 11.82
CA PHE A 202 -3.25 21.38 11.47
C PHE A 202 -2.07 21.14 12.43
N GLU A 203 -1.48 22.16 13.02
CA GLU A 203 -0.47 22.00 14.07
C GLU A 203 -1.06 21.35 15.33
N LYS A 204 -2.31 21.67 15.70
CA LYS A 204 -3.04 20.96 16.77
C LYS A 204 -3.29 19.49 16.42
N LEU A 205 -3.69 19.18 15.17
CA LEU A 205 -3.88 17.79 14.74
C LEU A 205 -2.56 17.02 14.71
N GLU A 206 -1.46 17.66 14.34
CA GLU A 206 -0.13 17.06 14.41
C GLU A 206 0.28 16.73 15.85
N ALA A 207 -0.01 17.62 16.80
CA ALA A 207 0.21 17.39 18.22
C ALA A 207 -0.60 16.18 18.73
N LEU A 208 -1.89 16.07 18.31
CA LEU A 208 -2.71 14.91 18.64
C LEU A 208 -2.17 13.62 18.01
N ALA A 209 -1.77 13.67 16.73
CA ALA A 209 -1.16 12.53 16.06
C ALA A 209 0.11 12.05 16.78
N LYS A 210 1.00 12.97 17.17
CA LYS A 210 2.21 12.66 17.95
C LYS A 210 1.89 12.05 19.31
N LYS A 211 0.90 12.59 20.02
CA LYS A 211 0.45 12.06 21.31
C LYS A 211 -0.03 10.62 21.21
N LEU A 212 -0.75 10.30 20.14
CA LEU A 212 -1.24 8.95 19.86
C LEU A 212 -0.19 8.01 19.25
N GLY A 213 1.06 8.47 19.04
CA GLY A 213 2.10 7.69 18.35
C GLY A 213 1.82 7.47 16.87
N GLY A 214 0.98 8.31 16.27
CA GLY A 214 0.55 8.24 14.88
C GLY A 214 1.16 9.31 13.98
N SER A 215 0.56 9.50 12.80
CA SER A 215 1.01 10.45 11.78
C SER A 215 -0.12 11.38 11.35
N LEU A 216 0.25 12.59 10.91
CA LEU A 216 -0.69 13.57 10.35
C LEU A 216 -1.01 13.24 8.90
N GLY A 217 -2.31 13.11 8.60
CA GLY A 217 -2.86 13.04 7.24
C GLY A 217 -3.64 14.31 6.88
N ALA A 218 -3.99 14.45 5.59
CA ALA A 218 -4.81 15.57 5.13
C ALA A 218 -5.63 15.21 3.88
N SER A 219 -6.73 15.90 3.68
CA SER A 219 -7.45 15.88 2.41
C SER A 219 -6.71 16.66 1.33
N ARG A 220 -6.98 16.35 0.06
CA ARG A 220 -6.41 17.08 -1.08
C ARG A 220 -6.66 18.59 -0.99
N THR A 221 -7.88 18.99 -0.67
CA THR A 221 -8.27 20.41 -0.56
C THR A 221 -7.47 21.16 0.51
N ALA A 222 -7.14 20.52 1.63
CA ALA A 222 -6.33 21.12 2.68
C ALA A 222 -4.85 21.26 2.24
N VAL A 223 -4.34 20.31 1.47
CA VAL A 223 -3.00 20.40 0.87
C VAL A 223 -2.94 21.51 -0.19
N GLU A 224 -3.93 21.60 -1.07
CA GLU A 224 -4.04 22.65 -2.10
C GLU A 224 -4.19 24.05 -1.48
N ALA A 225 -4.86 24.14 -0.31
CA ALA A 225 -4.92 25.38 0.48
C ALA A 225 -3.59 25.73 1.18
N GLY A 226 -2.57 24.88 1.10
CA GLY A 226 -1.24 25.13 1.67
C GLY A 226 -1.17 24.94 3.19
N PHE A 227 -2.15 24.30 3.81
CA PHE A 227 -2.13 24.06 5.26
C PHE A 227 -1.07 23.03 5.66
N VAL A 228 -0.86 22.01 4.81
CA VAL A 228 0.15 20.96 4.99
C VAL A 228 0.80 20.58 3.66
N PRO A 229 2.00 19.99 3.69
CA PRO A 229 2.68 19.58 2.47
C PRO A 229 2.03 18.34 1.83
N TYR A 230 2.26 18.16 0.53
CA TYR A 230 1.70 17.07 -0.29
C TYR A 230 1.94 15.67 0.30
N ARG A 231 3.06 15.45 1.00
CA ARG A 231 3.37 14.17 1.65
C ARG A 231 2.34 13.71 2.71
N CYS A 232 1.46 14.62 3.16
CA CYS A 232 0.37 14.33 4.08
C CYS A 232 -0.93 13.96 3.36
N GLN A 233 -0.99 14.07 2.02
CA GLN A 233 -2.23 13.88 1.28
C GLN A 233 -2.66 12.42 1.30
N VAL A 234 -3.87 12.17 1.81
CA VAL A 234 -4.58 10.87 1.74
C VAL A 234 -5.66 10.96 0.67
N GLY A 235 -5.74 9.95 -0.19
CA GLY A 235 -6.77 9.87 -1.21
C GLY A 235 -6.30 9.21 -2.50
N MET A 236 -7.17 9.19 -3.49
CA MET A 236 -6.92 8.55 -4.80
C MET A 236 -5.65 9.08 -5.49
N THR A 237 -5.39 10.38 -5.39
CA THR A 237 -4.21 11.07 -5.97
C THR A 237 -3.09 11.31 -4.97
N GLY A 238 -3.27 10.87 -3.73
CA GLY A 238 -2.29 10.94 -2.66
C GLY A 238 -1.81 9.56 -2.23
N ILE A 239 -1.56 9.43 -0.94
CA ILE A 239 -1.13 8.17 -0.32
C ILE A 239 -2.36 7.36 0.06
N THR A 240 -2.38 6.08 -0.31
CA THR A 240 -3.35 5.11 0.22
C THR A 240 -2.83 4.57 1.53
N VAL A 241 -3.69 4.55 2.55
CA VAL A 241 -3.35 4.17 3.92
C VAL A 241 -4.33 3.12 4.46
N CYS A 242 -3.83 2.26 5.36
CA CYS A 242 -4.62 1.22 6.02
C CYS A 242 -4.24 1.14 7.51
N PRO A 243 -4.39 2.24 8.27
CA PRO A 243 -4.05 2.26 9.69
C PRO A 243 -5.02 1.40 10.51
N LYS A 244 -4.63 1.05 11.73
CA LYS A 244 -5.55 0.44 12.71
C LYS A 244 -6.63 1.43 13.14
N LEU A 245 -6.27 2.72 13.26
CA LEU A 245 -7.17 3.82 13.63
C LEU A 245 -6.97 5.02 12.70
N TYR A 246 -8.08 5.48 12.11
CA TYR A 246 -8.13 6.69 11.31
C TYR A 246 -9.06 7.70 11.94
N ILE A 247 -8.57 8.86 12.33
CA ILE A 247 -9.36 9.96 12.90
C ILE A 247 -9.51 11.04 11.84
N ALA A 248 -10.72 11.19 11.31
CA ALA A 248 -11.06 12.17 10.26
C ALA A 248 -11.64 13.44 10.90
N VAL A 249 -10.95 14.57 10.79
CA VAL A 249 -11.33 15.84 11.42
C VAL A 249 -11.66 16.87 10.34
N GLY A 250 -12.90 17.35 10.32
CA GLY A 250 -13.35 18.34 9.33
C GLY A 250 -13.23 17.87 7.88
N ILE A 251 -13.33 16.57 7.64
CA ILE A 251 -13.33 15.94 6.32
C ILE A 251 -14.76 15.66 5.89
N SER A 252 -15.11 16.04 4.66
CA SER A 252 -16.48 15.83 4.13
C SER A 252 -16.77 14.37 3.77
N GLY A 253 -15.76 13.58 3.38
CA GLY A 253 -15.98 12.21 2.92
C GLY A 253 -16.16 12.09 1.41
N ALA A 254 -15.56 12.96 0.63
CA ALA A 254 -15.53 12.81 -0.83
C ALA A 254 -14.94 11.46 -1.24
N VAL A 255 -15.51 10.83 -2.29
CA VAL A 255 -15.14 9.49 -2.78
C VAL A 255 -13.64 9.36 -3.03
N GLN A 256 -13.00 10.42 -3.52
CA GLN A 256 -11.57 10.45 -3.80
C GLN A 256 -10.71 10.35 -2.52
N HIS A 257 -11.18 10.94 -1.41
CA HIS A 257 -10.53 10.81 -0.11
C HIS A 257 -10.75 9.43 0.50
N LEU A 258 -12.01 8.97 0.47
CA LEU A 258 -12.39 7.65 0.97
C LEU A 258 -11.61 6.53 0.27
N ALA A 259 -11.37 6.64 -1.02
CA ALA A 259 -10.56 5.67 -1.77
C ALA A 259 -9.16 5.47 -1.18
N GLY A 260 -8.59 6.51 -0.55
CA GLY A 260 -7.28 6.43 0.09
C GLY A 260 -7.27 5.91 1.52
N MET A 261 -8.44 5.81 2.20
CA MET A 261 -8.50 5.43 3.62
C MET A 261 -9.49 4.30 3.95
N SER A 262 -10.25 3.84 2.99
CA SER A 262 -11.30 2.80 3.18
C SER A 262 -10.77 1.45 3.70
N GLY A 263 -9.46 1.20 3.65
CA GLY A 263 -8.81 0.03 4.25
C GLY A 263 -8.49 0.18 5.74
N SER A 264 -8.87 1.27 6.38
CA SER A 264 -8.62 1.51 7.81
C SER A 264 -9.37 0.52 8.70
N GLY A 265 -8.76 0.13 9.83
CA GLY A 265 -9.35 -0.82 10.76
C GLY A 265 -10.53 -0.25 11.53
N LYS A 266 -10.37 0.96 12.09
CA LYS A 266 -11.39 1.75 12.76
C LYS A 266 -11.35 3.19 12.28
N VAL A 267 -12.52 3.77 12.06
CA VAL A 267 -12.68 5.16 11.62
C VAL A 267 -13.47 5.95 12.63
N VAL A 268 -12.89 7.05 13.09
CA VAL A 268 -13.56 8.06 13.93
C VAL A 268 -13.71 9.32 13.10
N ALA A 269 -14.92 9.84 12.95
CA ALA A 269 -15.19 11.09 12.24
C ALA A 269 -15.63 12.19 13.18
N ILE A 270 -15.03 13.37 13.04
CA ILE A 270 -15.39 14.60 13.75
C ILE A 270 -15.73 15.66 12.70
N ASN A 271 -16.98 16.08 12.66
CA ASN A 271 -17.45 17.09 11.71
C ASN A 271 -18.59 17.92 12.30
N SER A 272 -18.65 19.19 11.96
CA SER A 272 -19.75 20.08 12.35
C SER A 272 -21.03 19.85 11.52
N ASP A 273 -20.89 19.32 10.29
CA ASP A 273 -22.02 18.98 9.44
C ASP A 273 -22.49 17.54 9.73
N PRO A 274 -23.69 17.36 10.33
CA PRO A 274 -24.23 16.03 10.63
C PRO A 274 -24.56 15.20 9.38
N LYS A 275 -24.59 15.82 8.19
CA LYS A 275 -24.89 15.17 6.91
C LYS A 275 -23.61 14.88 6.11
N ALA A 276 -22.43 15.12 6.67
CA ALA A 276 -21.19 14.85 5.97
C ALA A 276 -21.06 13.36 5.63
N PRO A 277 -20.83 13.00 4.36
CA PRO A 277 -20.75 11.58 3.93
C PRO A 277 -19.67 10.76 4.65
N ILE A 278 -18.71 11.40 5.32
CA ILE A 278 -17.69 10.69 6.12
C ILE A 278 -18.31 9.84 7.22
N PHE A 279 -19.49 10.24 7.75
CA PHE A 279 -20.18 9.50 8.80
C PHE A 279 -20.72 8.15 8.33
N ASP A 280 -21.00 7.98 7.03
CA ASP A 280 -21.43 6.69 6.46
C ASP A 280 -20.31 5.64 6.49
N TYR A 281 -19.05 6.10 6.64
CA TYR A 281 -17.84 5.26 6.68
C TYR A 281 -17.22 5.17 8.07
N ALA A 282 -17.76 5.92 9.04
CA ALA A 282 -17.19 6.00 10.38
C ALA A 282 -17.79 4.92 11.30
N ASP A 283 -16.94 4.23 12.07
CA ASP A 283 -17.39 3.39 13.18
C ASP A 283 -17.94 4.25 14.35
N TYR A 284 -17.36 5.45 14.53
CA TYR A 284 -17.76 6.42 15.55
C TYR A 284 -17.81 7.82 14.95
N GLY A 285 -18.91 8.52 15.17
CA GLY A 285 -19.12 9.89 14.71
C GLY A 285 -19.30 10.87 15.87
N ILE A 286 -18.64 12.01 15.80
CA ILE A 286 -18.84 13.14 16.71
C ILE A 286 -19.29 14.34 15.87
N VAL A 287 -20.55 14.75 16.06
CA VAL A 287 -21.07 15.96 15.42
C VAL A 287 -20.81 17.15 16.34
N GLY A 288 -19.97 18.09 15.91
CA GLY A 288 -19.63 19.24 16.70
C GLY A 288 -18.38 19.98 16.24
N ASP A 289 -17.97 20.94 17.05
CA ASP A 289 -16.73 21.67 16.82
C ASP A 289 -15.52 20.76 17.07
N TRP A 290 -14.74 20.58 16.03
CA TRP A 290 -13.56 19.73 16.05
C TRP A 290 -12.50 20.23 17.04
N GLU A 291 -12.36 21.57 17.21
CA GLU A 291 -11.35 22.17 18.06
C GLU A 291 -11.60 21.84 19.53
N ALA A 292 -12.85 21.94 19.97
CA ALA A 292 -13.25 21.57 21.32
C ALA A 292 -13.03 20.08 21.62
N VAL A 293 -13.26 19.22 20.63
CA VAL A 293 -13.02 17.76 20.77
C VAL A 293 -11.51 17.47 20.86
N VAL A 294 -10.72 18.04 19.94
CA VAL A 294 -9.27 17.83 19.89
C VAL A 294 -8.60 18.37 21.16
N ASP A 295 -9.03 19.54 21.67
CA ASP A 295 -8.49 20.12 22.90
C ASP A 295 -8.76 19.24 24.13
N LYS A 296 -9.91 18.56 24.19
CA LYS A 296 -10.19 17.54 25.23
C LYS A 296 -9.26 16.34 25.10
N LEU A 297 -9.12 15.80 23.89
CA LEU A 297 -8.23 14.66 23.64
C LEU A 297 -6.76 14.98 23.95
N LEU A 298 -6.33 16.20 23.69
CA LEU A 298 -4.97 16.65 24.04
C LEU A 298 -4.74 16.74 25.56
N LYS A 299 -5.78 17.03 26.35
CA LYS A 299 -5.69 17.13 27.83
C LYS A 299 -5.81 15.78 28.54
N GLU A 300 -6.40 14.76 27.90
CA GLU A 300 -6.60 13.43 28.49
C GLU A 300 -5.25 12.73 28.68
N GLU A 301 -4.92 12.31 29.92
CA GLU A 301 -3.59 11.73 30.23
C GLU A 301 -3.46 10.24 29.83
N ASN A 302 -4.58 9.53 29.62
CA ASN A 302 -4.64 8.09 29.38
C ASN A 302 -5.17 7.74 27.96
N LEU A 303 -4.70 8.43 26.94
CA LEU A 303 -5.01 8.12 25.55
C LEU A 303 -4.04 7.14 24.93
#